data_5805197f1d313323a42e09924094dafe
#
_entry.id   5805197f1d313323a42e09924094dafe
#
_cell.length_a   1.000
_cell.length_b   1.000
_cell.length_c   1.000
_cell.angle_alpha   90.00
_cell.angle_beta   90.00
_cell.angle_gamma   90.00
#
_symmetry.space_group_name_H-M   'P 1'
#
loop_
_entity.id
_entity.type
_entity.pdbx_description
1 polymer ?
#
loop_
_entity_poly.entity_id
_entity_poly.type
_entity_poly.pdbx_seq_one_letter_code
_entity_poly.pdbx_strand_id
1 'polypeptide(L)'
;MKKTITIILSLILVFCAFPISAFADNNYFNKKTIEYYKSLGLQGTTVNVYNWGEYISDGSEDSMNVVKEFEKLTGCKVNYTNYESNENMYSKLIGGGVSYDVIVPSDYMIDKLIDENMLLELDYKNIPNMKYVDKKFQKLFYDPDQKYS
;
A
#
# COMPACT_ATOMS: atom_id res chain seq x y z
N MET A 1 -53.99 26.90 8.72
CA MET A 1 -53.32 25.66 8.22
C MET A 1 -52.30 25.87 7.08
N LYS A 2 -52.49 26.83 6.15
CA LYS A 2 -51.56 27.04 5.02
C LYS A 2 -50.17 27.60 5.40
N LYS A 3 -50.06 28.39 6.50
CA LYS A 3 -48.77 28.99 6.93
C LYS A 3 -47.81 28.00 7.59
N THR A 4 -48.33 26.98 8.25
CA THR A 4 -47.48 25.96 8.93
C THR A 4 -46.83 25.02 7.93
N ILE A 5 -47.47 24.70 6.81
CA ILE A 5 -46.94 23.84 5.75
C ILE A 5 -45.78 24.53 5.00
N THR A 6 -45.89 25.85 4.80
CA THR A 6 -44.84 26.63 4.12
C THR A 6 -43.54 26.70 4.94
N ILE A 7 -43.64 26.77 6.27
CA ILE A 7 -42.46 26.79 7.16
C ILE A 7 -41.78 25.43 7.22
N ILE A 8 -42.55 24.33 7.23
CA ILE A 8 -41.97 22.96 7.21
C ILE A 8 -41.28 22.69 5.87
N LEU A 9 -41.86 23.14 4.75
CA LEU A 9 -41.26 22.96 3.43
C LEU A 9 -39.99 23.78 3.26
N SER A 10 -39.89 24.98 3.83
CA SER A 10 -38.68 25.79 3.83
C SER A 10 -37.57 25.21 4.72
N LEU A 11 -37.92 24.57 5.84
CA LEU A 11 -36.96 23.88 6.71
C LEU A 11 -36.36 22.63 6.02
N ILE A 12 -37.17 21.89 5.26
CA ILE A 12 -36.67 20.71 4.50
C ILE A 12 -35.74 21.14 3.36
N LEU A 13 -36.02 22.25 2.67
CA LEU A 13 -35.19 22.79 1.63
C LEU A 13 -33.83 23.34 2.14
N VAL A 14 -33.81 23.87 3.37
CA VAL A 14 -32.54 24.30 3.99
C VAL A 14 -31.66 23.10 4.41
N PHE A 15 -32.29 21.98 4.76
CA PHE A 15 -31.52 20.75 5.10
C PHE A 15 -30.93 20.04 3.88
N CYS A 16 -31.52 20.24 2.67
CA CYS A 16 -30.98 19.70 1.41
C CYS A 16 -29.87 20.56 0.80
N ALA A 17 -29.60 21.76 1.35
CA ALA A 17 -28.54 22.66 0.84
C ALA A 17 -27.19 22.54 1.57
N PHE A 18 -27.06 21.62 2.53
CA PHE A 18 -25.73 21.25 3.01
C PHE A 18 -25.09 20.37 1.96
N PRO A 19 -23.95 20.78 1.39
CA PRO A 19 -23.22 19.91 0.48
C PRO A 19 -22.84 18.64 1.25
N ILE A 20 -23.26 17.48 0.74
CA ILE A 20 -22.80 16.15 1.20
C ILE A 20 -21.33 15.96 0.74
N SER A 21 -20.51 16.97 0.90
CA SER A 21 -19.08 16.97 0.59
C SER A 21 -18.21 17.05 1.83
N ALA A 22 -18.69 16.48 2.93
CA ALA A 22 -17.88 16.32 4.13
C ALA A 22 -17.51 14.83 4.38
N PHE A 23 -17.36 14.04 3.32
CA PHE A 23 -16.37 12.99 3.39
C PHE A 23 -15.05 13.71 3.25
N ALA A 24 -14.41 13.97 4.38
CA ALA A 24 -13.08 14.51 4.44
C ALA A 24 -12.23 13.65 3.51
N ASP A 25 -11.71 14.25 2.46
CA ASP A 25 -10.62 13.67 1.70
C ASP A 25 -9.47 13.63 2.73
N ASN A 26 -9.36 12.52 3.46
CA ASN A 26 -8.34 12.31 4.47
C ASN A 26 -7.01 12.28 3.71
N ASN A 27 -6.48 13.47 3.44
CA ASN A 27 -5.20 13.61 2.81
C ASN A 27 -4.13 13.30 3.86
N TYR A 28 -3.76 12.02 3.98
CA TYR A 28 -2.76 11.52 4.90
C TYR A 28 -1.36 12.11 4.65
N PHE A 29 -1.18 12.79 3.51
CA PHE A 29 0.12 13.31 3.10
C PHE A 29 0.08 14.82 2.97
N ASN A 30 1.12 15.49 3.44
CA ASN A 30 1.27 16.93 3.25
C ASN A 30 1.67 17.24 1.79
N LYS A 31 1.45 18.49 1.39
CA LYS A 31 1.71 18.96 0.01
C LYS A 31 3.14 18.69 -0.46
N LYS A 32 4.13 18.90 0.42
CA LYS A 32 5.56 18.67 0.09
C LYS A 32 5.84 17.20 -0.23
N THR A 33 5.24 16.28 0.52
CA THR A 33 5.37 14.83 0.28
C THR A 33 4.77 14.46 -1.06
N ILE A 34 3.58 14.98 -1.38
CA ILE A 34 2.90 14.72 -2.66
C ILE A 34 3.73 15.26 -3.83
N GLU A 35 4.25 16.48 -3.73
CA GLU A 35 5.10 17.09 -4.75
C GLU A 35 6.39 16.29 -4.97
N TYR A 36 7.02 15.81 -3.90
CA TYR A 36 8.21 14.96 -3.98
C TYR A 36 7.93 13.69 -4.79
N TYR A 37 6.90 12.91 -4.43
CA TYR A 37 6.59 11.67 -5.14
C TYR A 37 6.17 11.90 -6.59
N LYS A 38 5.43 12.98 -6.86
CA LYS A 38 5.10 13.39 -8.24
C LYS A 38 6.34 13.70 -9.07
N SER A 39 7.38 14.30 -8.45
CA SER A 39 8.62 14.66 -9.15
C SER A 39 9.47 13.45 -9.54
N LEU A 40 9.20 12.27 -8.97
CA LEU A 40 9.92 11.03 -9.32
C LEU A 40 9.52 10.47 -10.71
N GLY A 41 8.46 11.00 -11.31
CA GLY A 41 8.04 10.58 -12.65
C GLY A 41 7.47 9.17 -12.73
N LEU A 42 6.91 8.65 -11.63
CA LEU A 42 6.41 7.28 -11.52
C LEU A 42 4.97 7.09 -12.01
N GLN A 43 4.32 8.16 -12.46
CA GLN A 43 2.92 8.15 -12.90
C GLN A 43 2.70 7.15 -14.03
N GLY A 44 1.71 6.29 -13.84
CA GLY A 44 1.34 5.27 -14.81
C GLY A 44 2.21 4.01 -14.82
N THR A 45 3.27 3.96 -14.00
CA THR A 45 4.00 2.71 -13.80
C THR A 45 3.16 1.73 -12.99
N THR A 46 3.38 0.43 -13.20
CA THR A 46 2.70 -0.63 -12.46
C THR A 46 3.67 -1.32 -11.52
N VAL A 47 3.25 -1.55 -10.28
CA VAL A 47 3.99 -2.31 -9.27
C VAL A 47 3.19 -3.56 -8.94
N ASN A 48 3.79 -4.73 -9.13
CA ASN A 48 3.20 -6.03 -8.85
C ASN A 48 3.66 -6.50 -7.47
N VAL A 49 2.71 -6.57 -6.53
CA VAL A 49 2.97 -6.97 -5.13
C VAL A 49 2.34 -8.32 -4.85
N TYR A 50 3.10 -9.21 -4.22
CA TYR A 50 2.65 -10.53 -3.81
C TYR A 50 2.88 -10.70 -2.31
N ASN A 51 1.79 -10.73 -1.55
CA ASN A 51 1.82 -10.69 -0.10
C ASN A 51 0.82 -11.66 0.51
N TRP A 52 0.94 -11.88 1.81
CA TRP A 52 -0.07 -12.55 2.60
C TRP A 52 -1.42 -11.81 2.56
N GLY A 53 -2.51 -12.52 2.73
CA GLY A 53 -3.78 -11.91 3.09
C GLY A 53 -3.67 -11.18 4.43
N GLU A 54 -4.46 -10.14 4.63
CA GLU A 54 -4.59 -9.42 5.92
C GLU A 54 -3.31 -8.75 6.46
N TYR A 55 -2.24 -8.63 5.65
CA TYR A 55 -0.98 -8.02 6.07
C TYR A 55 -0.95 -6.51 5.97
N ILE A 56 -1.83 -5.93 5.17
CA ILE A 56 -1.99 -4.48 5.09
C ILE A 56 -3.48 -4.12 5.14
N SER A 57 -3.75 -2.91 5.61
CA SER A 57 -5.10 -2.37 5.70
C SER A 57 -5.67 -2.10 4.30
N ASP A 58 -6.88 -2.58 4.06
CA ASP A 58 -7.59 -2.50 2.77
C ASP A 58 -8.71 -1.45 2.73
N GLY A 59 -8.92 -0.75 3.84
CA GLY A 59 -9.97 0.24 4.00
C GLY A 59 -11.26 -0.31 4.61
N SER A 60 -11.29 -1.57 5.04
CA SER A 60 -12.37 -2.11 5.83
C SER A 60 -12.36 -1.56 7.26
N GLU A 61 -13.50 -1.60 7.95
CA GLU A 61 -13.64 -1.19 9.36
C GLU A 61 -13.07 0.22 9.67
N ASP A 62 -13.32 1.18 8.77
CA ASP A 62 -12.83 2.56 8.86
C ASP A 62 -11.29 2.69 8.85
N SER A 63 -10.59 1.66 8.40
CA SER A 63 -9.14 1.68 8.27
C SER A 63 -8.67 2.39 6.98
N MET A 64 -7.38 2.75 6.94
CA MET A 64 -6.78 3.30 5.73
C MET A 64 -6.66 2.22 4.65
N ASN A 65 -7.06 2.50 3.41
CA ASN A 65 -6.69 1.64 2.28
C ASN A 65 -5.27 2.00 1.82
N VAL A 66 -4.29 1.23 2.26
CA VAL A 66 -2.87 1.52 2.01
C VAL A 66 -2.52 1.53 0.54
N VAL A 67 -3.07 0.60 -0.24
CA VAL A 67 -2.83 0.53 -1.69
C VAL A 67 -3.36 1.78 -2.39
N LYS A 68 -4.61 2.15 -2.13
CA LYS A 68 -5.21 3.35 -2.73
C LYS A 68 -4.47 4.64 -2.36
N GLU A 69 -4.05 4.77 -1.10
CA GLU A 69 -3.30 5.94 -0.67
C GLU A 69 -1.90 6.00 -1.31
N PHE A 70 -1.24 4.85 -1.48
CA PHE A 70 0.01 4.77 -2.23
C PHE A 70 -0.18 5.17 -3.70
N GLU A 71 -1.22 4.68 -4.36
CA GLU A 71 -1.55 5.05 -5.75
C GLU A 71 -1.84 6.55 -5.90
N LYS A 72 -2.60 7.14 -4.98
CA LYS A 72 -2.86 8.60 -4.95
C LYS A 72 -1.57 9.40 -4.78
N LEU A 73 -0.68 8.94 -3.89
CA LEU A 73 0.56 9.62 -3.57
C LEU A 73 1.54 9.60 -4.74
N THR A 74 1.71 8.45 -5.38
CA THR A 74 2.77 8.21 -6.37
C THR A 74 2.32 8.32 -7.81
N GLY A 75 1.03 8.08 -8.07
CA GLY A 75 0.49 7.91 -9.42
C GLY A 75 0.81 6.57 -10.06
N CYS A 76 1.45 5.65 -9.32
CA CYS A 76 1.62 4.26 -9.73
C CYS A 76 0.29 3.52 -9.73
N LYS A 77 0.24 2.41 -10.46
CA LYS A 77 -0.78 1.37 -10.34
C LYS A 77 -0.22 0.22 -9.50
N VAL A 78 -1.02 -0.35 -8.60
CA VAL A 78 -0.60 -1.50 -7.81
C VAL A 78 -1.45 -2.71 -8.15
N ASN A 79 -0.83 -3.75 -8.69
CA ASN A 79 -1.44 -5.07 -8.81
C ASN A 79 -1.11 -5.85 -7.54
N TYR A 80 -2.03 -5.82 -6.58
CA TYR A 80 -1.85 -6.50 -5.31
C TYR A 80 -2.46 -7.88 -5.34
N THR A 81 -1.65 -8.92 -5.14
CA THR A 81 -2.06 -10.32 -5.17
C THR A 81 -1.73 -10.97 -3.84
N ASN A 82 -2.61 -11.85 -3.36
CA ASN A 82 -2.41 -12.59 -2.13
C ASN A 82 -2.00 -14.04 -2.39
N TYR A 83 -1.34 -14.63 -1.41
CA TYR A 83 -1.05 -16.06 -1.34
C TYR A 83 -1.38 -16.61 0.05
N GLU A 84 -1.61 -17.92 0.13
CA GLU A 84 -2.05 -18.61 1.34
C GLU A 84 -0.89 -19.31 2.06
N SER A 85 0.20 -19.64 1.34
CA SER A 85 1.39 -20.25 1.91
C SER A 85 2.65 -19.87 1.14
N ASN A 86 3.82 -19.90 1.81
CA ASN A 86 5.10 -19.66 1.16
C ASN A 86 5.36 -20.64 0.02
N GLU A 87 4.92 -21.90 0.16
CA GLU A 87 5.09 -22.95 -0.83
C GLU A 87 4.26 -22.66 -2.10
N ASN A 88 3.03 -22.16 -1.94
CA ASN A 88 2.19 -21.73 -3.06
C ASN A 88 2.80 -20.53 -3.78
N MET A 89 3.29 -19.55 -3.01
CA MET A 89 4.01 -18.39 -3.55
C MET A 89 5.25 -18.85 -4.34
N TYR A 90 6.10 -19.66 -3.72
CA TYR A 90 7.34 -20.17 -4.34
C TYR A 90 7.04 -20.96 -5.61
N SER A 91 6.08 -21.89 -5.57
CA SER A 91 5.69 -22.67 -6.75
C SER A 91 5.25 -21.80 -7.92
N LYS A 92 4.57 -20.69 -7.63
CA LYS A 92 4.15 -19.72 -8.65
C LYS A 92 5.32 -18.91 -9.21
N LEU A 93 6.31 -18.56 -8.37
CA LEU A 93 7.52 -17.86 -8.81
C LEU A 93 8.35 -18.74 -9.76
N ILE A 94 8.60 -20.00 -9.39
CA ILE A 94 9.41 -20.92 -10.24
C ILE A 94 8.66 -21.39 -11.49
N GLY A 95 7.32 -21.40 -11.46
CA GLY A 95 6.50 -21.78 -12.62
C GLY A 95 6.60 -20.80 -13.79
N GLY A 96 7.16 -19.63 -13.57
CA GLY A 96 7.29 -18.58 -14.58
C GLY A 96 5.95 -18.03 -15.06
N GLY A 97 5.90 -17.03 -15.83
CA GLY A 97 4.66 -16.47 -16.38
C GLY A 97 4.08 -15.26 -15.60
N VAL A 98 4.55 -15.01 -14.40
CA VAL A 98 4.26 -13.77 -13.65
C VAL A 98 5.55 -13.24 -13.03
N SER A 99 5.80 -11.95 -13.20
CA SER A 99 6.88 -11.23 -12.53
C SER A 99 6.30 -10.38 -11.42
N TYR A 100 6.91 -10.44 -10.25
CA TYR A 100 6.57 -9.58 -9.12
C TYR A 100 7.72 -8.64 -8.83
N ASP A 101 7.39 -7.39 -8.47
CA ASP A 101 8.37 -6.38 -8.10
C ASP A 101 8.66 -6.42 -6.60
N VAL A 102 7.64 -6.81 -5.80
CA VAL A 102 7.73 -6.94 -4.35
C VAL A 102 7.06 -8.23 -3.90
N ILE A 103 7.74 -9.00 -3.07
CA ILE A 103 7.21 -10.18 -2.39
C ILE A 103 7.44 -10.05 -0.88
N VAL A 104 6.57 -10.62 -0.05
CA VAL A 104 6.63 -10.50 1.42
C VAL A 104 6.57 -11.89 2.06
N PRO A 105 7.59 -12.74 1.89
CA PRO A 105 7.61 -14.10 2.45
C PRO A 105 8.09 -14.14 3.91
N SER A 106 7.99 -15.30 4.52
CA SER A 106 8.61 -15.58 5.80
C SER A 106 10.12 -15.75 5.68
N ASP A 107 10.84 -15.64 6.78
CA ASP A 107 12.30 -15.66 6.90
C ASP A 107 12.97 -16.87 6.20
N TYR A 108 12.52 -18.10 6.49
CA TYR A 108 13.06 -19.32 5.86
C TYR A 108 12.88 -19.34 4.34
N MET A 109 11.84 -18.67 3.84
CA MET A 109 11.61 -18.59 2.40
C MET A 109 12.47 -17.50 1.77
N ILE A 110 12.78 -16.41 2.49
CA ILE A 110 13.78 -15.42 2.05
C ILE A 110 15.13 -16.11 1.90
N ASP A 111 15.57 -16.87 2.91
CA ASP A 111 16.80 -17.66 2.88
C ASP A 111 16.90 -18.54 1.62
N LYS A 112 15.84 -19.32 1.38
CA LYS A 112 15.75 -20.17 0.18
C LYS A 112 15.82 -19.37 -1.13
N LEU A 113 15.13 -18.25 -1.23
CA LEU A 113 15.11 -17.41 -2.44
C LEU A 113 16.48 -16.73 -2.68
N ILE A 114 17.22 -16.41 -1.62
CA ILE A 114 18.61 -15.91 -1.71
C ILE A 114 19.51 -16.99 -2.27
N ASP A 115 19.48 -18.20 -1.69
CA ASP A 115 20.28 -19.34 -2.14
C ASP A 115 20.06 -19.68 -3.62
N GLU A 116 18.83 -19.49 -4.09
CA GLU A 116 18.44 -19.74 -5.48
C GLU A 116 18.65 -18.52 -6.41
N ASN A 117 19.21 -17.42 -5.91
CA ASN A 117 19.46 -16.18 -6.66
C ASN A 117 18.18 -15.61 -7.32
N MET A 118 17.05 -15.69 -6.62
CA MET A 118 15.75 -15.23 -7.11
C MET A 118 15.41 -13.81 -6.67
N LEU A 119 16.22 -13.18 -5.81
CA LEU A 119 16.00 -11.84 -5.29
C LEU A 119 17.01 -10.85 -5.86
N LEU A 120 16.57 -9.59 -6.02
CA LEU A 120 17.45 -8.47 -6.34
C LEU A 120 17.90 -7.78 -5.06
N GLU A 121 19.15 -7.31 -5.03
CA GLU A 121 19.65 -6.52 -3.92
C GLU A 121 18.88 -5.20 -3.78
N LEU A 122 18.58 -4.82 -2.53
CA LEU A 122 17.89 -3.57 -2.20
C LEU A 122 18.88 -2.39 -2.21
N ASP A 123 18.50 -1.30 -2.87
CA ASP A 123 19.22 -0.03 -2.70
C ASP A 123 18.65 0.76 -1.51
N TYR A 124 19.28 0.61 -0.37
CA TYR A 124 18.87 1.28 0.89
C TYR A 124 18.89 2.82 0.82
N LYS A 125 19.54 3.42 -0.16
CA LYS A 125 19.45 4.87 -0.39
C LYS A 125 18.02 5.28 -0.74
N ASN A 126 17.27 4.37 -1.36
CA ASN A 126 15.87 4.57 -1.72
C ASN A 126 14.90 4.16 -0.59
N ILE A 127 15.41 3.64 0.54
CA ILE A 127 14.60 3.18 1.69
C ILE A 127 14.97 4.00 2.95
N PRO A 128 14.73 5.32 2.97
CA PRO A 128 15.16 6.19 4.07
C PRO A 128 14.49 5.87 5.41
N ASN A 129 13.36 5.16 5.37
CA ASN A 129 12.63 4.73 6.56
C ASN A 129 13.24 3.52 7.26
N MET A 130 14.24 2.88 6.68
CA MET A 130 14.98 1.79 7.32
C MET A 130 15.57 2.22 8.68
N LYS A 131 15.87 3.49 8.87
CA LYS A 131 16.33 4.07 10.15
C LYS A 131 15.34 3.91 11.33
N TYR A 132 14.06 3.64 11.03
CA TYR A 132 13.01 3.43 12.04
C TYR A 132 12.80 1.94 12.37
N VAL A 133 13.41 1.04 11.63
CA VAL A 133 13.38 -0.39 11.91
C VAL A 133 14.28 -0.68 13.10
N ASP A 134 13.74 -1.34 14.15
CA ASP A 134 14.51 -1.73 15.33
C ASP A 134 15.70 -2.61 14.91
N LYS A 135 16.86 -2.36 15.51
CA LYS A 135 18.11 -3.08 15.21
C LYS A 135 17.99 -4.60 15.37
N LYS A 136 17.11 -5.08 16.24
CA LYS A 136 16.86 -6.52 16.42
C LYS A 136 16.24 -7.21 15.19
N PHE A 137 15.67 -6.43 14.26
CA PHE A 137 15.11 -6.90 12.99
C PHE A 137 16.03 -6.60 11.80
N GLN A 138 17.25 -6.16 12.04
CA GLN A 138 18.24 -5.89 11.01
C GLN A 138 19.32 -6.96 11.02
N LYS A 139 19.89 -7.27 9.86
CA LYS A 139 20.99 -8.25 9.69
C LYS A 139 20.67 -9.60 10.31
N LEU A 140 19.49 -10.10 10.01
CA LEU A 140 19.02 -11.37 10.53
C LEU A 140 19.79 -12.54 9.90
N PHE A 141 19.71 -13.72 10.52
CA PHE A 141 20.51 -14.90 10.16
C PHE A 141 20.36 -15.32 8.69
N TYR A 142 19.22 -15.07 8.09
CA TYR A 142 18.92 -15.41 6.70
C TYR A 142 19.39 -14.32 5.70
N ASP A 143 19.71 -13.12 6.15
CA ASP A 143 20.26 -12.03 5.33
C ASP A 143 21.24 -11.19 6.17
N PRO A 144 22.38 -11.77 6.60
CA PRO A 144 23.29 -11.14 7.56
C PRO A 144 23.96 -9.87 7.04
N ASP A 145 24.10 -9.76 5.73
CA ASP A 145 24.61 -8.56 5.08
C ASP A 145 23.50 -7.52 4.81
N GLN A 146 22.26 -7.89 5.06
CA GLN A 146 21.07 -7.05 4.82
C GLN A 146 21.04 -6.51 3.39
N LYS A 147 21.06 -7.42 2.42
CA LYS A 147 21.06 -7.07 1.01
C LYS A 147 19.68 -7.18 0.37
N TYR A 148 18.85 -8.08 0.88
CA TYR A 148 17.60 -8.50 0.23
C TYR A 148 16.36 -8.22 1.04
N SER A 149 16.47 -7.93 2.36
CA SER A 149 15.34 -7.80 3.29
C SER A 149 15.50 -6.69 4.32
#